data_595cb0ee04f38fbbf260337cab98705c
#
_entry.id   595cb0ee04f38fbbf260337cab98705c
#
_cell.length_a   1.000
_cell.length_b   1.000
_cell.length_c   1.000
_cell.angle_alpha   90.00
_cell.angle_beta   90.00
_cell.angle_gamma   90.00
#
_symmetry.space_group_name_H-M   'P 1'
#
loop_
_entity.id
_entity.type
_entity.pdbx_description
1 polymer ?
#
loop_
_entity_poly.entity_id
_entity_poly.type
_entity_poly.pdbx_seq_one_letter_code
_entity_poly.pdbx_strand_id
1 'polypeptide(L)'
;AYAQRFERGLFDPDAPRGESPFDHFTYVIAGDGDLQEGVSAEAASLAGHQELGNLIVFYDANQISIEDDVDIAFSEDVSARYEAYGWDVHTVDFGLGDNYSEDTDALMEAIELSKKETGKPSLITLKTIIGWPSPTKQNTGGIHGSALGADEVAGLKKTLGLPEDESFFVPAEVLEHTRGLRERAALARERWDVRFDTWAAANPERKALLERLLGGEMPDLEQQ
;
A
#
# COMPACT_ATOMS: atom_id res chain seq x y z
N ALA A 1 2.94 8.50 -6.33
CA ALA A 1 2.34 9.67 -5.63
C ALA A 1 2.80 10.99 -6.24
N TYR A 2 4.11 11.25 -6.36
CA TYR A 2 4.62 12.51 -6.92
C TYR A 2 4.17 12.73 -8.39
N ALA A 3 4.33 11.73 -9.25
CA ALA A 3 3.91 11.81 -10.66
C ALA A 3 2.41 12.08 -10.79
N GLN A 4 1.58 11.42 -10.01
CA GLN A 4 0.13 11.66 -9.98
C GLN A 4 -0.18 13.12 -9.59
N ARG A 5 0.48 13.66 -8.57
CA ARG A 5 0.30 15.05 -8.16
C ARG A 5 0.73 16.04 -9.27
N PHE A 6 1.82 15.72 -9.97
CA PHE A 6 2.27 16.50 -11.11
C PHE A 6 1.25 16.45 -12.26
N GLU A 7 0.76 15.27 -12.64
CA GLU A 7 -0.26 15.10 -13.68
C GLU A 7 -1.54 15.85 -13.33
N ARG A 8 -2.01 15.71 -12.10
CA ARG A 8 -3.19 16.45 -11.64
C ARG A 8 -2.97 17.97 -11.72
N GLY A 9 -1.83 18.47 -11.31
CA GLY A 9 -1.46 19.88 -11.42
C GLY A 9 -1.38 20.39 -12.86
N LEU A 10 -0.97 19.51 -13.79
CA LEU A 10 -0.87 19.85 -15.21
C LEU A 10 -2.24 19.85 -15.90
N PHE A 11 -3.06 18.82 -15.62
CA PHE A 11 -4.29 18.57 -16.38
C PHE A 11 -5.55 19.13 -15.71
N ASP A 12 -5.60 19.15 -14.36
CA ASP A 12 -6.82 19.54 -13.65
C ASP A 12 -6.54 20.21 -12.30
N PRO A 13 -5.76 21.32 -12.25
CA PRO A 13 -5.30 21.96 -11.02
C PRO A 13 -6.42 22.48 -10.13
N ASP A 14 -7.53 22.93 -10.73
CA ASP A 14 -8.58 23.67 -10.04
C ASP A 14 -9.72 22.77 -9.52
N ALA A 15 -9.75 21.49 -9.90
CA ALA A 15 -10.76 20.57 -9.43
C ALA A 15 -10.70 20.35 -7.92
N PRO A 16 -11.84 20.27 -7.21
CA PRO A 16 -11.86 19.83 -5.84
C PRO A 16 -11.27 18.41 -5.71
N ARG A 17 -10.65 18.12 -4.55
CA ARG A 17 -10.07 16.79 -4.29
C ARG A 17 -11.16 15.71 -4.34
N GLY A 18 -10.85 14.60 -5.03
CA GLY A 18 -11.76 13.49 -5.26
C GLY A 18 -12.70 13.66 -6.44
N GLU A 19 -12.72 14.83 -7.10
CA GLU A 19 -13.55 15.12 -8.26
C GLU A 19 -12.80 15.03 -9.59
N SER A 20 -11.48 15.18 -9.56
CA SER A 20 -10.62 15.04 -10.75
C SER A 20 -10.51 13.58 -11.21
N PRO A 21 -10.52 13.31 -12.53
CA PRO A 21 -10.21 11.97 -13.05
C PRO A 21 -8.75 11.57 -12.81
N PHE A 22 -7.88 12.49 -12.41
CA PHE A 22 -6.47 12.27 -12.07
C PHE A 22 -6.25 12.02 -10.57
N ASP A 23 -7.29 12.09 -9.74
CA ASP A 23 -7.19 11.82 -8.31
C ASP A 23 -7.16 10.31 -8.04
N HIS A 24 -6.06 9.84 -7.41
CA HIS A 24 -5.97 8.50 -6.87
C HIS A 24 -4.96 8.45 -5.71
N PHE A 25 -5.10 7.46 -4.85
CA PHE A 25 -4.13 7.15 -3.82
C PHE A 25 -3.05 6.20 -4.34
N THR A 26 -1.87 6.33 -3.78
CA THR A 26 -0.76 5.39 -3.97
C THR A 26 -0.59 4.64 -2.66
N TYR A 27 -0.77 3.33 -2.68
CA TYR A 27 -0.57 2.46 -1.53
C TYR A 27 0.75 1.71 -1.69
N VAL A 28 1.53 1.65 -0.62
CA VAL A 28 2.82 0.94 -0.56
C VAL A 28 2.80 0.03 0.65
N ILE A 29 3.35 -1.16 0.51
CA ILE A 29 3.63 -2.07 1.63
C ILE A 29 5.15 -2.16 1.73
N ALA A 30 5.69 -1.98 2.93
CA ALA A 30 7.11 -2.04 3.22
C ALA A 30 7.33 -2.83 4.51
N GLY A 31 8.33 -3.71 4.54
CA GLY A 31 8.77 -4.41 5.74
C GLY A 31 9.95 -3.72 6.41
N ASP A 32 10.45 -4.33 7.49
CA ASP A 32 11.60 -3.82 8.26
C ASP A 32 12.82 -3.61 7.36
N GLY A 33 13.15 -4.59 6.50
CA GLY A 33 14.28 -4.51 5.58
C GLY A 33 14.18 -3.37 4.57
N ASP A 34 12.98 -3.11 4.05
CA ASP A 34 12.75 -2.01 3.11
C ASP A 34 13.03 -0.65 3.76
N LEU A 35 12.69 -0.47 5.03
CA LEU A 35 12.88 0.78 5.76
C LEU A 35 14.30 0.97 6.28
N GLN A 36 15.14 -0.06 6.23
CA GLN A 36 16.58 0.02 6.49
C GLN A 36 17.36 0.54 5.28
N GLU A 37 16.80 0.46 4.08
CA GLU A 37 17.42 0.96 2.86
C GLU A 37 17.52 2.50 2.87
N GLY A 38 18.69 3.06 2.53
CA GLY A 38 18.93 4.51 2.55
C GLY A 38 17.95 5.29 1.66
N VAL A 39 17.59 4.72 0.50
CA VAL A 39 16.64 5.34 -0.44
C VAL A 39 15.25 5.50 0.16
N SER A 40 14.84 4.63 1.09
CA SER A 40 13.55 4.76 1.80
C SER A 40 13.50 6.03 2.65
N ALA A 41 14.59 6.33 3.37
CA ALA A 41 14.70 7.55 4.18
C ALA A 41 14.68 8.81 3.32
N GLU A 42 15.42 8.82 2.19
CA GLU A 42 15.46 9.94 1.25
C GLU A 42 14.09 10.17 0.61
N ALA A 43 13.44 9.10 0.13
CA ALA A 43 12.11 9.16 -0.47
C ALA A 43 11.03 9.62 0.53
N ALA A 44 11.08 9.14 1.76
CA ALA A 44 10.14 9.52 2.83
C ALA A 44 10.30 11.00 3.22
N SER A 45 11.54 11.48 3.37
CA SER A 45 11.82 12.90 3.62
C SER A 45 11.30 13.79 2.49
N LEU A 46 11.53 13.40 1.22
CA LEU A 46 11.00 14.12 0.07
C LEU A 46 9.46 14.11 0.03
N ALA A 47 8.84 12.98 0.32
CA ALA A 47 7.39 12.86 0.34
C ALA A 47 6.74 13.76 1.39
N GLY A 48 7.32 13.83 2.59
CA GLY A 48 6.87 14.74 3.65
C GLY A 48 7.04 16.21 3.23
N HIS A 49 8.23 16.58 2.71
CA HIS A 49 8.51 17.92 2.22
C HIS A 49 7.54 18.35 1.11
N GLN A 50 7.17 17.45 0.23
CA GLN A 50 6.22 17.69 -0.86
C GLN A 50 4.75 17.57 -0.44
N GLU A 51 4.47 17.25 0.83
CA GLU A 51 3.12 17.12 1.36
C GLU A 51 2.24 16.15 0.53
N LEU A 52 2.78 14.97 0.18
CA LEU A 52 2.12 14.02 -0.73
C LEU A 52 0.95 13.27 -0.04
N GLY A 53 -0.11 13.98 0.30
CA GLY A 53 -1.29 13.43 1.00
C GLY A 53 -2.10 12.37 0.22
N ASN A 54 -1.62 11.93 -0.93
CA ASN A 54 -2.15 10.79 -1.69
C ASN A 54 -1.29 9.52 -1.53
N LEU A 55 -0.23 9.58 -0.71
CA LEU A 55 0.66 8.45 -0.42
C LEU A 55 0.32 7.86 0.96
N ILE A 56 0.00 6.58 0.98
CA ILE A 56 -0.27 5.81 2.20
C ILE A 56 0.65 4.60 2.20
N VAL A 57 1.51 4.50 3.20
CA VAL A 57 2.48 3.42 3.36
C VAL A 57 2.07 2.55 4.55
N PHE A 58 1.99 1.24 4.34
CA PHE A 58 1.85 0.24 5.39
C PHE A 58 3.24 -0.29 5.72
N TYR A 59 3.65 -0.09 6.95
CA TYR A 59 4.88 -0.67 7.48
C TYR A 59 4.55 -1.94 8.25
N ASP A 60 4.86 -3.10 7.67
CA ASP A 60 4.77 -4.39 8.34
C ASP A 60 5.93 -4.53 9.34
N ALA A 61 5.66 -4.10 10.56
CA ALA A 61 6.61 -4.06 11.67
C ALA A 61 6.61 -5.40 12.41
N ASN A 62 7.13 -6.44 11.78
CA ASN A 62 7.21 -7.78 12.35
C ASN A 62 8.56 -8.07 13.04
N GLN A 63 9.51 -7.15 12.95
CA GLN A 63 10.83 -7.17 13.58
C GLN A 63 11.72 -8.34 13.16
N ILE A 64 11.45 -8.97 12.02
CA ILE A 64 12.24 -10.07 11.47
C ILE A 64 12.72 -9.74 10.06
N SER A 65 13.97 -10.06 9.78
CA SER A 65 14.58 -9.98 8.44
C SER A 65 15.24 -11.31 8.05
N ILE A 66 16.05 -11.29 6.99
CA ILE A 66 16.73 -12.49 6.46
C ILE A 66 17.57 -13.21 7.53
N GLU A 67 18.28 -12.45 8.38
CA GLU A 67 19.21 -12.98 9.39
C GLU A 67 18.57 -13.18 10.78
N ASP A 68 17.26 -13.04 10.91
CA ASP A 68 16.46 -13.16 12.14
C ASP A 68 16.03 -11.78 12.67
N ASP A 69 16.13 -11.53 13.98
CA ASP A 69 15.68 -10.29 14.63
C ASP A 69 16.43 -9.06 14.08
N VAL A 70 15.68 -8.02 13.76
CA VAL A 70 16.26 -6.77 13.22
C VAL A 70 17.09 -6.00 14.24
N ASP A 71 16.94 -6.25 15.53
CA ASP A 71 17.68 -5.56 16.61
C ASP A 71 19.20 -5.63 16.46
N ILE A 72 19.70 -6.60 15.71
CA ILE A 72 21.13 -6.72 15.41
C ILE A 72 21.67 -5.53 14.57
N ALA A 73 20.80 -4.89 13.79
CA ALA A 73 21.20 -3.84 12.85
C ALA A 73 20.31 -2.59 12.87
N PHE A 74 19.12 -2.66 13.47
CA PHE A 74 18.10 -1.64 13.34
C PHE A 74 17.27 -1.51 14.62
N SER A 75 17.50 -0.45 15.39
CA SER A 75 16.89 -0.22 16.69
C SER A 75 16.23 1.14 16.84
N GLU A 76 15.98 1.82 15.73
CA GLU A 76 15.34 3.14 15.74
C GLU A 76 13.82 3.06 15.82
N ASP A 77 13.21 4.12 16.37
CA ASP A 77 11.76 4.32 16.30
C ASP A 77 11.38 4.86 14.92
N VAL A 78 10.94 3.96 14.04
CA VAL A 78 10.52 4.29 12.66
C VAL A 78 9.35 5.27 12.66
N SER A 79 8.37 5.09 13.55
CA SER A 79 7.21 5.98 13.65
C SER A 79 7.63 7.41 13.96
N ALA A 80 8.49 7.59 14.97
CA ALA A 80 9.02 8.91 15.34
C ALA A 80 9.88 9.52 14.20
N ARG A 81 10.64 8.71 13.47
CA ARG A 81 11.39 9.17 12.29
C ARG A 81 10.47 9.73 11.21
N TYR A 82 9.36 9.03 10.89
CA TYR A 82 8.41 9.49 9.90
C TYR A 82 7.62 10.72 10.34
N GLU A 83 7.27 10.81 11.64
CA GLU A 83 6.71 12.03 12.22
C GLU A 83 7.65 13.23 12.01
N ALA A 84 8.97 13.02 12.23
CA ALA A 84 9.99 14.06 12.00
C ALA A 84 10.12 14.46 10.52
N TYR A 85 9.79 13.59 9.57
CA TYR A 85 9.68 13.92 8.15
C TYR A 85 8.38 14.67 7.80
N GLY A 86 7.47 14.86 8.75
CA GLY A 86 6.19 15.56 8.53
C GLY A 86 5.06 14.65 8.03
N TRP A 87 5.16 13.34 8.26
CA TRP A 87 4.10 12.38 7.94
C TRP A 87 3.02 12.36 9.03
N ASP A 88 1.82 11.94 8.64
CA ASP A 88 0.75 11.52 9.53
C ASP A 88 0.95 10.03 9.87
N VAL A 89 1.09 9.70 11.17
CA VAL A 89 1.48 8.35 11.59
C VAL A 89 0.39 7.71 12.44
N HIS A 90 -0.02 6.52 12.05
CA HIS A 90 -0.98 5.67 12.78
C HIS A 90 -0.31 4.37 13.19
N THR A 91 -0.72 3.79 14.31
CA THR A 91 -0.25 2.46 14.72
C THR A 91 -1.44 1.53 14.91
N VAL A 92 -1.38 0.36 14.29
CA VAL A 92 -2.30 -0.75 14.50
C VAL A 92 -1.50 -1.91 15.06
N ASP A 93 -1.88 -2.41 16.24
CA ASP A 93 -1.16 -3.45 16.95
C ASP A 93 -2.03 -4.71 17.04
N PHE A 94 -1.62 -5.77 16.35
CA PHE A 94 -2.31 -7.07 16.39
C PHE A 94 -1.97 -7.91 17.62
N GLY A 95 -1.12 -7.39 18.50
CA GLY A 95 -0.68 -8.08 19.71
C GLY A 95 0.44 -9.08 19.47
N LEU A 96 0.78 -9.86 20.49
CA LEU A 96 1.85 -10.84 20.46
C LEU A 96 1.40 -12.15 21.15
N GLY A 97 1.98 -13.27 20.72
CA GLY A 97 1.74 -14.59 21.29
C GLY A 97 0.25 -14.95 21.29
N ASP A 98 -0.25 -15.42 22.42
CA ASP A 98 -1.65 -15.86 22.58
C ASP A 98 -2.68 -14.72 22.46
N ASN A 99 -2.23 -13.47 22.51
CA ASN A 99 -3.07 -12.28 22.34
C ASN A 99 -3.07 -11.74 20.90
N TYR A 100 -2.38 -12.39 19.97
CA TYR A 100 -2.36 -11.98 18.58
C TYR A 100 -3.74 -12.15 17.94
N SER A 101 -4.25 -11.08 17.38
CA SER A 101 -5.52 -11.07 16.64
C SER A 101 -5.48 -10.00 15.56
N GLU A 102 -5.75 -10.39 14.33
CA GLU A 102 -5.79 -9.48 13.19
C GLU A 102 -7.02 -8.56 13.28
N ASP A 103 -6.84 -7.39 13.90
CA ASP A 103 -7.88 -6.36 14.03
C ASP A 103 -8.03 -5.60 12.69
N THR A 104 -8.79 -6.20 11.78
CA THR A 104 -9.07 -5.62 10.46
C THR A 104 -9.92 -4.37 10.54
N ASP A 105 -10.73 -4.20 11.58
CA ASP A 105 -11.56 -2.99 11.77
C ASP A 105 -10.68 -1.79 12.15
N ALA A 106 -9.74 -1.97 13.07
CA ALA A 106 -8.75 -0.94 13.41
C ALA A 106 -7.87 -0.57 12.19
N LEU A 107 -7.47 -1.57 11.38
CA LEU A 107 -6.73 -1.31 10.15
C LEU A 107 -7.55 -0.49 9.14
N MET A 108 -8.81 -0.84 8.94
CA MET A 108 -9.71 -0.07 8.07
C MET A 108 -9.93 1.35 8.57
N GLU A 109 -10.05 1.55 9.88
CA GLU A 109 -10.15 2.90 10.47
C GLU A 109 -8.90 3.73 10.19
N ALA A 110 -7.70 3.17 10.39
CA ALA A 110 -6.44 3.84 10.07
C ALA A 110 -6.34 4.23 8.59
N ILE A 111 -6.78 3.35 7.67
CA ILE A 111 -6.85 3.65 6.23
C ILE A 111 -7.79 4.82 5.95
N GLU A 112 -8.99 4.82 6.52
CA GLU A 112 -9.95 5.90 6.30
C GLU A 112 -9.51 7.24 6.93
N LEU A 113 -8.78 7.22 8.04
CA LEU A 113 -8.15 8.42 8.62
C LEU A 113 -7.06 8.95 7.67
N SER A 114 -6.17 8.09 7.20
CA SER A 114 -5.11 8.43 6.23
C SER A 114 -5.66 9.00 4.92
N LYS A 115 -6.79 8.51 4.44
CA LYS A 115 -7.45 9.04 3.24
C LYS A 115 -8.04 10.44 3.44
N LYS A 116 -8.38 10.81 4.68
CA LYS A 116 -8.88 12.15 5.03
C LYS A 116 -7.74 13.17 5.20
N GLU A 117 -6.55 12.70 5.57
CA GLU A 117 -5.36 13.56 5.62
C GLU A 117 -4.93 13.94 4.20
N THR A 118 -4.91 15.22 3.91
CA THR A 118 -4.69 15.71 2.53
C THR A 118 -3.40 16.49 2.37
N GLY A 119 -2.81 16.93 3.47
CA GLY A 119 -1.61 17.76 3.50
C GLY A 119 -0.35 17.01 3.85
N LYS A 120 -0.44 15.70 4.17
CA LYS A 120 0.69 14.89 4.59
C LYS A 120 0.59 13.48 4.00
N PRO A 121 1.70 12.83 3.63
CA PRO A 121 1.70 11.39 3.42
C PRO A 121 1.42 10.66 4.75
N SER A 122 0.84 9.48 4.70
CA SER A 122 0.50 8.70 5.89
C SER A 122 1.32 7.42 5.98
N LEU A 123 1.79 7.11 7.20
CA LEU A 123 2.38 5.83 7.56
C LEU A 123 1.44 5.10 8.52
N ILE A 124 1.10 3.87 8.19
CA ILE A 124 0.39 2.96 9.09
C ILE A 124 1.41 1.91 9.55
N THR A 125 1.92 2.05 10.77
CA THR A 125 2.75 1.05 11.41
C THR A 125 1.88 -0.09 11.88
N LEU A 126 2.00 -1.25 11.22
CA LEU A 126 1.23 -2.44 11.49
C LEU A 126 2.10 -3.47 12.19
N LYS A 127 1.90 -3.65 13.51
CA LYS A 127 2.63 -4.64 14.28
C LYS A 127 2.05 -6.02 14.05
N THR A 128 2.86 -6.91 13.49
CA THR A 128 2.46 -8.26 13.11
C THR A 128 3.45 -9.31 13.61
N ILE A 129 3.11 -10.57 13.40
CA ILE A 129 3.99 -11.71 13.60
C ILE A 129 4.24 -12.37 12.25
N ILE A 130 5.48 -12.37 11.77
CA ILE A 130 5.82 -13.06 10.52
C ILE A 130 5.45 -14.53 10.61
N GLY A 131 4.76 -15.03 9.59
CA GLY A 131 4.41 -16.45 9.47
C GLY A 131 3.39 -16.97 10.46
N TRP A 132 2.65 -16.10 11.15
CA TRP A 132 1.53 -16.52 11.99
C TRP A 132 0.41 -17.20 11.15
N PRO A 133 -0.20 -18.28 11.64
CA PRO A 133 0.04 -19.03 12.86
C PRO A 133 0.85 -20.34 12.65
N SER A 134 2.04 -20.24 12.07
CA SER A 134 2.92 -21.39 11.86
C SER A 134 3.30 -22.03 13.20
N PRO A 135 3.19 -23.36 13.37
CA PRO A 135 3.36 -24.01 14.67
C PRO A 135 4.72 -23.81 15.32
N THR A 136 5.80 -23.85 14.54
CA THR A 136 7.17 -23.79 15.08
C THR A 136 8.05 -22.73 14.45
N LYS A 137 7.65 -22.11 13.34
CA LYS A 137 8.47 -21.16 12.59
C LYS A 137 8.01 -19.71 12.65
N GLN A 138 6.81 -19.43 13.17
CA GLN A 138 6.36 -18.05 13.32
C GLN A 138 7.34 -17.25 14.17
N ASN A 139 7.48 -15.96 13.87
CA ASN A 139 8.37 -15.04 14.57
C ASN A 139 9.85 -15.48 14.58
N THR A 140 10.32 -16.07 13.48
CA THR A 140 11.74 -16.47 13.31
C THR A 140 12.22 -16.13 11.90
N GLY A 141 13.51 -15.87 11.73
CA GLY A 141 14.13 -15.71 10.42
C GLY A 141 14.00 -16.95 9.52
N GLY A 142 13.80 -18.13 10.13
CA GLY A 142 13.60 -19.38 9.40
C GLY A 142 12.35 -19.46 8.53
N ILE A 143 11.40 -18.49 8.66
CA ILE A 143 10.24 -18.39 7.78
C ILE A 143 10.41 -17.32 6.68
N HIS A 144 11.40 -16.44 6.83
CA HIS A 144 11.64 -15.35 5.91
C HIS A 144 12.22 -15.85 4.57
N GLY A 145 11.34 -16.06 3.59
CA GLY A 145 11.74 -16.50 2.25
C GLY A 145 12.16 -17.97 2.13
N SER A 146 12.06 -18.78 3.20
CA SER A 146 12.44 -20.18 3.21
C SER A 146 11.24 -21.12 3.10
N ALA A 147 11.43 -22.31 2.52
CA ALA A 147 10.38 -23.31 2.45
C ALA A 147 10.02 -23.80 3.86
N LEU A 148 8.72 -23.84 4.18
CA LEU A 148 8.24 -24.31 5.48
C LEU A 148 8.54 -25.79 5.73
N GLY A 149 8.41 -26.62 4.70
CA GLY A 149 8.43 -28.08 4.82
C GLY A 149 7.05 -28.67 5.04
N ALA A 150 6.88 -29.95 4.73
CA ALA A 150 5.57 -30.60 4.69
C ALA A 150 4.86 -30.62 6.04
N ASP A 151 5.59 -30.92 7.11
CA ASP A 151 5.01 -31.04 8.47
C ASP A 151 4.51 -29.68 8.97
N GLU A 152 5.28 -28.61 8.73
CA GLU A 152 4.91 -27.25 9.12
C GLU A 152 3.70 -26.75 8.33
N VAL A 153 3.64 -27.04 7.01
CA VAL A 153 2.49 -26.73 6.17
C VAL A 153 1.24 -27.45 6.63
N ALA A 154 1.32 -28.74 6.97
CA ALA A 154 0.19 -29.49 7.49
C ALA A 154 -0.28 -28.92 8.83
N GLY A 155 0.63 -28.60 9.73
CA GLY A 155 0.31 -27.98 11.01
C GLY A 155 -0.34 -26.61 10.86
N LEU A 156 0.18 -25.77 9.98
CA LEU A 156 -0.39 -24.46 9.66
C LEU A 156 -1.82 -24.59 9.10
N LYS A 157 -2.05 -25.47 8.13
CA LYS A 157 -3.37 -25.73 7.59
C LYS A 157 -4.36 -26.20 8.65
N LYS A 158 -3.93 -27.09 9.52
CA LYS A 158 -4.74 -27.56 10.64
C LYS A 158 -5.16 -26.43 11.56
N THR A 159 -4.23 -25.52 11.91
CA THR A 159 -4.53 -24.36 12.75
C THR A 159 -5.53 -23.40 12.06
N LEU A 160 -5.41 -23.25 10.75
CA LEU A 160 -6.32 -22.41 9.94
C LEU A 160 -7.64 -23.10 9.57
N GLY A 161 -7.84 -24.37 9.96
CA GLY A 161 -9.04 -25.13 9.61
C GLY A 161 -9.14 -25.48 8.11
N LEU A 162 -8.00 -25.55 7.42
CA LEU A 162 -7.93 -25.90 6.00
C LEU A 162 -7.63 -27.40 5.82
N PRO A 163 -8.02 -28.04 4.69
CA PRO A 163 -7.69 -29.41 4.37
C PRO A 163 -6.16 -29.62 4.30
N GLU A 164 -5.63 -30.56 5.12
CA GLU A 164 -4.19 -30.80 5.24
C GLU A 164 -3.59 -31.44 3.99
N ASP A 165 -4.37 -32.28 3.30
CA ASP A 165 -4.00 -33.10 2.14
C ASP A 165 -4.30 -32.47 0.78
N GLU A 166 -5.01 -31.34 0.73
CA GLU A 166 -5.31 -30.64 -0.50
C GLU A 166 -4.29 -29.51 -0.80
N SER A 167 -3.77 -29.48 -2.02
CA SER A 167 -2.93 -28.37 -2.49
C SER A 167 -3.77 -27.28 -3.17
N PHE A 168 -3.42 -26.01 -2.96
CA PHE A 168 -4.10 -24.85 -3.57
C PHE A 168 -5.60 -24.79 -3.28
N PHE A 169 -6.02 -25.33 -2.12
CA PHE A 169 -7.41 -25.25 -1.68
C PHE A 169 -7.80 -23.78 -1.45
N VAL A 170 -8.94 -23.38 -2.02
CA VAL A 170 -9.55 -22.07 -1.79
C VAL A 170 -11.03 -22.30 -1.48
N PRO A 171 -11.53 -21.86 -0.32
CA PRO A 171 -12.96 -21.96 0.03
C PRO A 171 -13.85 -21.29 -1.03
N ALA A 172 -15.03 -21.88 -1.27
CA ALA A 172 -15.95 -21.40 -2.30
C ALA A 172 -16.40 -19.94 -2.04
N GLU A 173 -16.65 -19.60 -0.79
CA GLU A 173 -17.03 -18.24 -0.36
C GLU A 173 -15.94 -17.21 -0.62
N VAL A 174 -14.65 -17.60 -0.49
CA VAL A 174 -13.51 -16.74 -0.83
C VAL A 174 -13.46 -16.49 -2.34
N LEU A 175 -13.67 -17.54 -3.13
CA LEU A 175 -13.72 -17.41 -4.60
C LEU A 175 -14.89 -16.53 -5.05
N GLU A 176 -16.05 -16.66 -4.46
CA GLU A 176 -17.22 -15.83 -4.76
C GLU A 176 -16.94 -14.36 -4.40
N HIS A 177 -16.43 -14.11 -3.20
CA HIS A 177 -16.08 -12.77 -2.75
C HIS A 177 -15.06 -12.09 -3.67
N THR A 178 -13.96 -12.79 -4.00
CA THR A 178 -12.89 -12.24 -4.85
C THR A 178 -13.34 -12.04 -6.29
N ARG A 179 -14.17 -12.94 -6.86
CA ARG A 179 -14.74 -12.78 -8.21
C ARG A 179 -15.72 -11.62 -8.30
N GLY A 180 -16.42 -11.27 -7.23
CA GLY A 180 -17.27 -10.09 -7.13
C GLY A 180 -16.50 -8.77 -7.31
N LEU A 181 -15.16 -8.79 -7.22
CA LEU A 181 -14.31 -7.63 -7.52
C LEU A 181 -14.52 -7.12 -8.96
N ARG A 182 -14.79 -8.00 -9.93
CA ARG A 182 -15.01 -7.61 -11.33
C ARG A 182 -16.18 -6.64 -11.48
N GLU A 183 -17.29 -6.93 -10.81
CA GLU A 183 -18.48 -6.06 -10.86
C GLU A 183 -18.21 -4.72 -10.16
N ARG A 184 -17.59 -4.76 -8.97
CA ARG A 184 -17.21 -3.54 -8.24
C ARG A 184 -16.22 -2.68 -9.05
N ALA A 185 -15.24 -3.30 -9.71
CA ALA A 185 -14.27 -2.61 -10.55
C ALA A 185 -14.91 -2.04 -11.82
N ALA A 186 -15.88 -2.74 -12.45
CA ALA A 186 -16.62 -2.23 -13.59
C ALA A 186 -17.40 -0.95 -13.23
N LEU A 187 -18.13 -0.96 -12.11
CA LEU A 187 -18.84 0.22 -11.61
C LEU A 187 -17.90 1.38 -11.27
N ALA A 188 -16.73 1.09 -10.68
CA ALA A 188 -15.72 2.12 -10.42
C ALA A 188 -15.17 2.72 -11.71
N ARG A 189 -14.92 1.88 -12.73
CA ARG A 189 -14.47 2.32 -14.05
C ARG A 189 -15.52 3.19 -14.75
N GLU A 190 -16.80 2.79 -14.77
CA GLU A 190 -17.88 3.59 -15.35
C GLU A 190 -17.97 4.99 -14.72
N ARG A 191 -17.85 5.09 -13.40
CA ARG A 191 -17.82 6.37 -12.68
C ARG A 191 -16.61 7.23 -13.06
N TRP A 192 -15.47 6.58 -13.26
CA TRP A 192 -14.27 7.28 -13.70
C TRP A 192 -14.42 7.77 -15.16
N ASP A 193 -14.96 6.94 -16.06
CA ASP A 193 -15.18 7.28 -17.46
C ASP A 193 -16.08 8.54 -17.57
N VAL A 194 -17.17 8.60 -16.81
CA VAL A 194 -18.06 9.78 -16.77
C VAL A 194 -17.30 11.04 -16.32
N ARG A 195 -16.46 10.93 -15.30
CA ARG A 195 -15.63 12.07 -14.84
C ARG A 195 -14.61 12.49 -15.90
N PHE A 196 -13.96 11.52 -16.51
CA PHE A 196 -12.97 11.77 -17.55
C PHE A 196 -13.59 12.44 -18.76
N ASP A 197 -14.73 11.97 -19.24
CA ASP A 197 -15.44 12.54 -20.38
C ASP A 197 -15.92 13.97 -20.09
N THR A 198 -16.40 14.22 -18.88
CA THR A 198 -16.80 15.56 -18.42
C THR A 198 -15.62 16.53 -18.41
N TRP A 199 -14.49 16.09 -17.81
CA TRP A 199 -13.24 16.86 -17.81
C TRP A 199 -12.74 17.10 -19.23
N ALA A 200 -12.71 16.06 -20.09
CA ALA A 200 -12.22 16.13 -21.46
C ALA A 200 -13.03 17.12 -22.32
N ALA A 201 -14.35 17.11 -22.15
CA ALA A 201 -15.23 18.06 -22.85
C ALA A 201 -15.00 19.52 -22.40
N ALA A 202 -14.71 19.73 -21.12
CA ALA A 202 -14.43 21.05 -20.57
C ALA A 202 -13.00 21.54 -20.87
N ASN A 203 -12.06 20.64 -21.17
CA ASN A 203 -10.62 20.93 -21.32
C ASN A 203 -10.03 20.34 -22.62
N PRO A 204 -10.50 20.72 -23.80
CA PRO A 204 -10.09 20.08 -25.07
C PRO A 204 -8.59 20.22 -25.35
N GLU A 205 -7.96 21.33 -24.99
CA GLU A 205 -6.52 21.56 -25.19
C GLU A 205 -5.67 20.66 -24.25
N ARG A 206 -6.07 20.55 -22.99
CA ARG A 206 -5.39 19.66 -22.02
C ARG A 206 -5.58 18.19 -22.37
N LYS A 207 -6.76 17.83 -22.89
CA LYS A 207 -7.02 16.49 -23.44
C LYS A 207 -6.08 16.18 -24.61
N ALA A 208 -5.94 17.07 -25.56
CA ALA A 208 -5.03 16.90 -26.69
C ALA A 208 -3.57 16.78 -26.24
N LEU A 209 -3.16 17.54 -25.23
CA LEU A 209 -1.83 17.39 -24.62
C LEU A 209 -1.66 16.02 -23.98
N LEU A 210 -2.65 15.54 -23.21
CA LEU A 210 -2.62 14.21 -22.59
C LEU A 210 -2.47 13.11 -23.65
N GLU A 211 -3.28 13.16 -24.72
CA GLU A 211 -3.23 12.18 -25.81
C GLU A 211 -1.86 12.17 -26.50
N ARG A 212 -1.28 13.33 -26.75
CA ARG A 212 0.06 13.46 -27.32
C ARG A 212 1.13 12.84 -26.42
N LEU A 213 1.09 13.13 -25.11
CA LEU A 213 2.06 12.58 -24.15
C LEU A 213 1.93 11.06 -24.01
N LEU A 214 0.70 10.54 -23.96
CA LEU A 214 0.46 9.10 -23.92
C LEU A 214 0.83 8.40 -25.23
N GLY A 215 0.71 9.10 -26.35
CA GLY A 215 1.15 8.63 -27.67
C GLY A 215 2.68 8.64 -27.86
N GLY A 216 3.43 9.22 -26.91
CA GLY A 216 4.90 9.34 -27.02
C GLY A 216 5.37 10.31 -28.10
N GLU A 217 4.49 11.22 -28.55
CA GLU A 217 4.83 12.21 -29.56
C GLU A 217 5.74 13.29 -28.96
N MET A 218 6.93 13.41 -29.54
CA MET A 218 7.86 14.47 -29.15
C MET A 218 7.39 15.82 -29.73
N PRO A 219 7.53 16.92 -28.98
CA PRO A 219 7.28 18.25 -29.53
C PRO A 219 8.30 18.55 -30.64
N ASP A 220 7.85 19.33 -31.65
CA ASP A 220 8.74 19.86 -32.66
C ASP A 220 9.63 20.95 -32.04
N LEU A 221 10.88 20.61 -31.73
CA LEU A 221 11.83 21.50 -31.10
C LEU A 221 12.44 22.52 -32.07
N GLU A 222 12.20 22.37 -33.38
CA GLU A 222 12.69 23.34 -34.38
C GLU A 222 11.81 24.59 -34.49
N GLN A 223 10.61 24.56 -33.87
CA GLN A 223 9.66 25.68 -33.89
C GLN A 223 9.67 26.54 -32.60
N GLN A 224 10.61 26.27 -31.68
CA GLN A 224 10.86 27.08 -30.48
C GLN A 224 12.13 27.89 -30.66
#